data_cb97ffc2e813ebd7c2ea9a4d5d069d2b
#
_entry.id   cb97ffc2e813ebd7c2ea9a4d5d069d2b
#
_cell.length_a   1.000
_cell.length_b   1.000
_cell.length_c   1.000
_cell.angle_alpha   90.00
_cell.angle_beta   90.00
_cell.angle_gamma   90.00
#
_symmetry.space_group_name_H-M   'P 1'
#
loop_
_entity.id
_entity.type
_entity.pdbx_description
1 polymer ?
#
loop_
_entity_poly.entity_id
_entity_poly.type
_entity_poly.pdbx_seq_one_letter_code
_entity_poly.pdbx_strand_id
1 'polypeptide(L)'
;LHPLEIAVWTNEEGARFAPAMMGSGVFSGTLEQADIYQSADRSGVTVYDALVSSQQLGDTPCEPFPIFAALELHIEQGPILESKDLQIGIVTGVQGMNWFDVTIIGETTHAGPTPMAMRRDPVQLSATLLNELYALAERYGEHARLTIGDIKALPGARNTVPSQVIFSVDLRHPEQNQLEAMTADFYALCQQLTGDVSIDVSSVWCSPSVRFNTRCIE
;
A
#
# COMPACT_ATOMS: atom_id res chain seq x y z
N LEU A 1 -39.09 -2.84 9.51
CA LEU A 1 -37.81 -3.35 10.01
C LEU A 1 -37.14 -4.07 8.85
N HIS A 2 -35.91 -3.74 8.57
CA HIS A 2 -35.08 -4.47 7.59
C HIS A 2 -34.40 -5.65 8.30
N PRO A 3 -34.16 -6.77 7.59
CA PRO A 3 -33.30 -7.83 8.13
C PRO A 3 -31.89 -7.29 8.37
N LEU A 4 -31.23 -7.84 9.38
CA LEU A 4 -29.83 -7.53 9.71
C LEU A 4 -28.99 -8.76 9.46
N GLU A 5 -27.86 -8.55 8.82
CA GLU A 5 -26.84 -9.58 8.61
C GLU A 5 -25.52 -9.13 9.22
N ILE A 6 -24.76 -10.06 9.76
CA ILE A 6 -23.42 -9.83 10.29
C ILE A 6 -22.45 -10.50 9.33
N ALA A 7 -21.57 -9.70 8.74
CA ALA A 7 -20.51 -10.19 7.88
C ALA A 7 -19.19 -10.26 8.63
N VAL A 8 -18.48 -11.37 8.48
CA VAL A 8 -17.09 -11.55 8.94
C VAL A 8 -16.25 -11.92 7.73
N TRP A 9 -15.38 -11.01 7.31
CA TRP A 9 -14.63 -11.15 6.07
C TRP A 9 -13.39 -12.02 6.23
N THR A 10 -13.26 -13.05 5.39
CA THR A 10 -12.07 -13.91 5.34
C THR A 10 -10.87 -13.13 4.82
N ASN A 11 -9.73 -13.23 5.55
CA ASN A 11 -8.43 -12.63 5.18
C ASN A 11 -8.55 -11.14 4.83
N GLU A 12 -9.25 -10.38 5.68
CA GLU A 12 -9.45 -8.95 5.50
C GLU A 12 -8.11 -8.20 5.52
N GLU A 13 -7.27 -8.45 6.52
CA GLU A 13 -5.95 -7.82 6.72
C GLU A 13 -4.84 -8.33 5.76
N GLY A 14 -5.05 -9.43 5.08
CA GLY A 14 -4.02 -10.01 4.21
C GLY A 14 -2.81 -10.59 4.95
N ALA A 15 -2.95 -10.91 6.25
CA ALA A 15 -1.83 -11.33 7.08
C ALA A 15 -1.22 -12.67 6.68
N ARG A 16 -2.01 -13.60 6.18
CA ARG A 16 -1.55 -14.92 5.75
C ARG A 16 -1.51 -15.08 4.23
N PHE A 17 -2.53 -14.61 3.54
CA PHE A 17 -2.70 -14.74 2.10
C PHE A 17 -2.77 -13.36 1.45
N ALA A 18 -2.32 -13.23 0.20
CA ALA A 18 -2.52 -12.06 -0.62
C ALA A 18 -3.60 -12.34 -1.70
N PRO A 19 -4.40 -11.32 -2.07
CA PRO A 19 -4.41 -9.94 -1.56
C PRO A 19 -5.14 -9.82 -0.21
N ALA A 20 -5.05 -8.66 0.43
CA ALA A 20 -5.93 -8.25 1.53
C ALA A 20 -7.38 -8.04 1.04
N MET A 21 -8.30 -7.78 1.95
CA MET A 21 -9.75 -7.58 1.68
C MET A 21 -10.37 -8.71 0.84
N MET A 22 -9.88 -9.92 1.02
CA MET A 22 -10.15 -11.06 0.15
C MET A 22 -11.62 -11.45 0.13
N GLY A 23 -12.25 -11.63 1.30
CA GLY A 23 -13.64 -12.06 1.40
C GLY A 23 -14.62 -11.02 0.84
N SER A 24 -14.44 -9.74 1.19
CA SER A 24 -15.27 -8.65 0.67
C SER A 24 -15.03 -8.42 -0.82
N GLY A 25 -13.80 -8.61 -1.30
CA GLY A 25 -13.45 -8.51 -2.72
C GLY A 25 -14.15 -9.56 -3.58
N VAL A 26 -14.22 -10.82 -3.11
CA VAL A 26 -14.96 -11.88 -3.80
C VAL A 26 -16.48 -11.59 -3.75
N PHE A 27 -16.99 -11.23 -2.57
CA PHE A 27 -18.41 -10.92 -2.40
C PHE A 27 -18.87 -9.76 -3.31
N SER A 28 -18.06 -8.73 -3.46
CA SER A 28 -18.38 -7.57 -4.32
C SER A 28 -18.15 -7.82 -5.83
N GLY A 29 -17.56 -8.97 -6.19
CA GLY A 29 -17.20 -9.29 -7.57
C GLY A 29 -15.94 -8.56 -8.08
N THR A 30 -15.16 -7.96 -7.17
CA THR A 30 -13.88 -7.32 -7.50
C THR A 30 -12.76 -8.34 -7.68
N LEU A 31 -12.86 -9.47 -6.99
CA LEU A 31 -11.92 -10.58 -7.05
C LEU A 31 -12.63 -11.85 -7.49
N GLU A 32 -11.97 -12.63 -8.35
CA GLU A 32 -12.50 -13.91 -8.81
C GLU A 32 -12.27 -15.01 -7.77
N GLN A 33 -13.33 -15.68 -7.32
CA GLN A 33 -13.26 -16.72 -6.28
C GLN A 33 -12.31 -17.86 -6.65
N ALA A 34 -12.30 -18.26 -7.92
CA ALA A 34 -11.45 -19.35 -8.38
C ALA A 34 -9.96 -19.03 -8.25
N ASP A 35 -9.57 -17.78 -8.53
CA ASP A 35 -8.20 -17.32 -8.39
C ASP A 35 -7.80 -17.21 -6.91
N ILE A 36 -8.72 -16.70 -6.10
CA ILE A 36 -8.50 -16.58 -4.64
C ILE A 36 -8.30 -17.94 -4.00
N TYR A 37 -9.06 -18.95 -4.38
CA TYR A 37 -8.88 -20.30 -3.85
C TYR A 37 -7.50 -20.90 -4.13
N GLN A 38 -6.83 -20.48 -5.21
CA GLN A 38 -5.48 -20.93 -5.57
C GLN A 38 -4.37 -20.10 -4.90
N SER A 39 -4.71 -18.94 -4.30
CA SER A 39 -3.72 -18.14 -3.57
C SER A 39 -3.13 -18.96 -2.43
N ALA A 40 -1.80 -19.01 -2.34
CA ALA A 40 -1.08 -19.83 -1.36
C ALA A 40 -0.28 -18.97 -0.38
N ASP A 41 -0.18 -19.43 0.86
CA ASP A 41 0.71 -18.86 1.85
C ASP A 41 2.19 -19.25 1.59
N ARG A 42 3.09 -18.75 2.43
CA ARG A 42 4.54 -19.03 2.33
C ARG A 42 4.90 -20.52 2.49
N SER A 43 3.98 -21.33 3.02
CA SER A 43 4.16 -22.79 3.20
C SER A 43 3.56 -23.59 2.06
N GLY A 44 2.92 -22.94 1.08
CA GLY A 44 2.26 -23.57 -0.06
C GLY A 44 0.84 -24.06 0.25
N VAL A 45 0.26 -23.71 1.41
CA VAL A 45 -1.12 -24.03 1.74
C VAL A 45 -2.03 -23.03 1.01
N THR A 46 -3.01 -23.53 0.25
CA THR A 46 -3.95 -22.66 -0.48
C THR A 46 -5.05 -22.12 0.45
N VAL A 47 -5.69 -21.03 0.02
CA VAL A 47 -6.88 -20.49 0.71
C VAL A 47 -7.96 -21.57 0.80
N TYR A 48 -8.19 -22.31 -0.28
CA TYR A 48 -9.16 -23.40 -0.31
C TYR A 48 -8.86 -24.46 0.76
N ASP A 49 -7.62 -24.96 0.82
CA ASP A 49 -7.22 -25.96 1.80
C ASP A 49 -7.33 -25.45 3.24
N ALA A 50 -7.01 -24.19 3.46
CA ALA A 50 -7.15 -23.56 4.77
C ALA A 50 -8.62 -23.43 5.20
N LEU A 51 -9.53 -23.04 4.29
CA LEU A 51 -10.97 -22.97 4.55
C LEU A 51 -11.57 -24.34 4.82
N VAL A 52 -11.19 -25.36 4.05
CA VAL A 52 -11.64 -26.76 4.26
C VAL A 52 -11.15 -27.26 5.63
N SER A 53 -9.87 -27.09 5.92
CA SER A 53 -9.28 -27.60 7.17
C SER A 53 -9.83 -26.93 8.43
N SER A 54 -10.21 -25.65 8.32
CA SER A 54 -10.84 -24.88 9.40
C SER A 54 -12.36 -25.00 9.46
N GLN A 55 -12.97 -25.74 8.52
CA GLN A 55 -14.44 -25.88 8.37
C GLN A 55 -15.15 -24.54 8.13
N GLN A 56 -14.47 -23.61 7.45
CA GLN A 56 -14.98 -22.26 7.13
C GLN A 56 -15.32 -22.06 5.64
N LEU A 57 -15.25 -23.13 4.83
CA LEU A 57 -15.53 -23.02 3.39
C LEU A 57 -16.97 -22.55 3.13
N GLY A 58 -17.93 -23.03 3.95
CA GLY A 58 -19.33 -22.79 3.72
C GLY A 58 -19.89 -23.56 2.53
N ASP A 59 -21.21 -23.56 2.39
CA ASP A 59 -21.96 -24.21 1.31
C ASP A 59 -22.87 -23.23 0.54
N THR A 60 -22.90 -21.97 0.97
CA THR A 60 -23.65 -20.90 0.31
C THR A 60 -22.77 -20.19 -0.72
N PRO A 61 -23.25 -19.96 -1.96
CA PRO A 61 -22.50 -19.17 -2.94
C PRO A 61 -22.13 -17.79 -2.41
N CYS A 62 -20.88 -17.36 -2.66
CA CYS A 62 -20.41 -16.02 -2.32
C CYS A 62 -20.80 -15.05 -3.44
N GLU A 63 -22.06 -14.62 -3.45
CA GLU A 63 -22.62 -13.73 -4.45
C GLU A 63 -23.17 -12.46 -3.82
N PRO A 64 -23.02 -11.29 -4.49
CA PRO A 64 -23.56 -10.04 -3.97
C PRO A 64 -25.09 -10.06 -3.97
N PHE A 65 -25.70 -9.50 -2.95
CA PHE A 65 -27.14 -9.27 -2.88
C PHE A 65 -27.42 -7.80 -2.58
N PRO A 66 -28.65 -7.30 -2.82
CA PRO A 66 -28.98 -5.91 -2.56
C PRO A 66 -28.83 -5.56 -1.07
N ILE A 67 -27.95 -4.62 -0.77
CA ILE A 67 -27.70 -4.10 0.58
C ILE A 67 -28.29 -2.69 0.67
N PHE A 68 -29.13 -2.45 1.68
CA PHE A 68 -29.68 -1.12 1.94
C PHE A 68 -28.63 -0.17 2.53
N ALA A 69 -27.86 -0.64 3.51
CA ALA A 69 -26.74 0.08 4.12
C ALA A 69 -25.81 -0.91 4.80
N ALA A 70 -24.52 -0.56 4.88
CA ALA A 70 -23.51 -1.28 5.63
C ALA A 70 -22.95 -0.35 6.73
N LEU A 71 -22.68 -0.92 7.89
CA LEU A 71 -22.06 -0.24 9.03
C LEU A 71 -20.92 -1.10 9.53
N GLU A 72 -19.80 -0.45 9.83
CA GLU A 72 -18.63 -1.10 10.42
C GLU A 72 -18.14 -0.29 11.62
N LEU A 73 -17.92 -0.97 12.74
CA LEU A 73 -17.29 -0.39 13.92
C LEU A 73 -15.80 -0.69 13.86
N HIS A 74 -14.99 0.36 13.84
CA HIS A 74 -13.56 0.25 13.71
C HIS A 74 -12.83 1.10 14.73
N ILE A 75 -11.66 0.68 15.20
CA ILE A 75 -10.77 1.52 15.98
C ILE A 75 -10.16 2.60 15.05
N GLU A 76 -9.78 3.76 15.58
CA GLU A 76 -9.18 4.82 14.75
C GLU A 76 -7.86 4.39 14.09
N GLN A 77 -7.08 3.55 14.73
CA GLN A 77 -5.70 3.22 14.36
C GLN A 77 -4.82 4.47 14.14
N GLY A 78 -5.12 5.53 14.91
CA GLY A 78 -4.43 6.81 14.83
C GLY A 78 -4.62 7.63 16.10
N PRO A 79 -3.93 8.76 16.25
CA PRO A 79 -3.90 9.53 17.49
C PRO A 79 -4.87 10.72 17.53
N ILE A 80 -5.69 10.94 16.49
CA ILE A 80 -6.41 12.23 16.34
C ILE A 80 -7.57 12.35 17.33
N LEU A 81 -8.37 11.29 17.52
CA LEU A 81 -9.49 11.32 18.46
C LEU A 81 -8.98 11.51 19.89
N GLU A 82 -7.95 10.75 20.26
CA GLU A 82 -7.32 10.87 21.59
C GLU A 82 -6.76 12.30 21.80
N SER A 83 -6.05 12.85 20.82
CA SER A 83 -5.47 14.21 20.91
C SER A 83 -6.52 15.31 21.07
N LYS A 84 -7.75 15.04 20.65
CA LYS A 84 -8.90 15.97 20.73
C LYS A 84 -9.88 15.64 21.86
N ASP A 85 -9.58 14.64 22.70
CA ASP A 85 -10.46 14.12 23.76
C ASP A 85 -11.86 13.72 23.22
N LEU A 86 -11.88 13.10 22.04
CA LEU A 86 -13.08 12.59 21.36
C LEU A 86 -13.16 11.07 21.46
N GLN A 87 -14.36 10.56 21.77
CA GLN A 87 -14.57 9.11 21.90
C GLN A 87 -15.02 8.46 20.60
N ILE A 88 -15.66 9.21 19.71
CA ILE A 88 -16.24 8.69 18.48
C ILE A 88 -15.87 9.62 17.32
N GLY A 89 -15.48 9.04 16.21
CA GLY A 89 -15.31 9.69 14.91
C GLY A 89 -16.26 9.08 13.89
N ILE A 90 -16.94 9.90 13.11
CA ILE A 90 -17.72 9.43 11.98
C ILE A 90 -16.85 9.47 10.74
N VAL A 91 -16.56 8.29 10.19
CA VAL A 91 -15.74 8.16 8.97
C VAL A 91 -16.58 8.60 7.77
N THR A 92 -16.10 9.60 7.04
CA THR A 92 -16.78 10.16 5.87
C THR A 92 -16.34 9.58 4.53
N GLY A 93 -15.31 8.75 4.55
CA GLY A 93 -14.74 8.13 3.36
C GLY A 93 -13.44 7.40 3.64
N VAL A 94 -12.89 6.79 2.62
CA VAL A 94 -11.58 6.12 2.63
C VAL A 94 -10.65 6.89 1.71
N GLN A 95 -9.45 7.21 2.19
CA GLN A 95 -8.44 7.85 1.35
C GLN A 95 -7.95 6.91 0.26
N GLY A 96 -7.67 7.47 -0.91
CA GLY A 96 -7.01 6.72 -1.96
C GLY A 96 -5.55 6.44 -1.61
N MET A 97 -5.01 5.35 -2.17
CA MET A 97 -3.62 4.96 -1.96
C MET A 97 -3.00 4.40 -3.23
N ASN A 98 -1.72 4.71 -3.42
CA ASN A 98 -0.88 4.16 -4.48
C ASN A 98 0.42 3.64 -3.89
N TRP A 99 0.73 2.38 -4.15
CA TRP A 99 1.96 1.73 -3.71
C TRP A 99 2.91 1.51 -4.87
N PHE A 100 4.16 1.78 -4.64
CA PHE A 100 5.22 1.62 -5.62
C PHE A 100 6.42 0.94 -4.99
N ASP A 101 7.14 0.17 -5.82
CA ASP A 101 8.51 -0.22 -5.56
C ASP A 101 9.43 0.63 -6.45
N VAL A 102 10.41 1.27 -5.84
CA VAL A 102 11.44 2.06 -6.51
C VAL A 102 12.75 1.31 -6.44
N THR A 103 13.34 1.05 -7.60
CA THR A 103 14.65 0.41 -7.73
C THR A 103 15.64 1.39 -8.34
N ILE A 104 16.70 1.71 -7.61
CA ILE A 104 17.80 2.56 -8.10
C ILE A 104 18.99 1.65 -8.38
N ILE A 105 19.48 1.65 -9.62
CA ILE A 105 20.56 0.79 -10.10
C ILE A 105 21.81 1.63 -10.34
N GLY A 106 22.88 1.30 -9.63
CA GLY A 106 24.20 1.91 -9.75
C GLY A 106 25.25 0.86 -10.10
N GLU A 107 26.47 1.05 -9.61
CA GLU A 107 27.61 0.18 -9.89
C GLU A 107 28.35 -0.21 -8.62
N THR A 108 28.55 -1.52 -8.45
CA THR A 108 29.32 -2.05 -7.31
C THR A 108 30.78 -1.72 -7.46
N THR A 109 31.36 -1.06 -6.44
CA THR A 109 32.80 -0.80 -6.37
C THR A 109 33.32 -0.98 -4.95
N HIS A 110 34.62 -1.22 -4.82
CA HIS A 110 35.25 -1.31 -3.50
C HIS A 110 35.33 0.06 -2.83
N ALA A 111 34.90 0.15 -1.58
CA ALA A 111 34.77 1.40 -0.85
C ALA A 111 36.09 2.16 -0.60
N GLY A 112 37.22 1.44 -0.50
CA GLY A 112 38.53 2.04 -0.20
C GLY A 112 39.18 2.72 -1.40
N PRO A 113 39.51 1.99 -2.48
CA PRO A 113 40.29 2.52 -3.61
C PRO A 113 39.48 3.37 -4.59
N THR A 114 38.13 3.31 -4.59
CA THR A 114 37.30 4.02 -5.55
C THR A 114 37.01 5.44 -5.10
N PRO A 115 37.52 6.49 -5.77
CA PRO A 115 37.24 7.88 -5.43
C PRO A 115 35.75 8.21 -5.50
N MET A 116 35.27 9.11 -4.64
CA MET A 116 33.85 9.50 -4.61
C MET A 116 33.31 9.96 -5.97
N ALA A 117 34.07 10.76 -6.70
CA ALA A 117 33.67 11.29 -8.01
C ALA A 117 33.55 10.23 -9.13
N MET A 118 34.05 9.00 -8.89
CA MET A 118 33.97 7.90 -9.86
C MET A 118 32.89 6.88 -9.50
N ARG A 119 32.14 7.11 -8.42
CA ARG A 119 31.10 6.18 -7.95
C ARG A 119 29.78 6.44 -8.64
N ARG A 120 29.10 5.37 -9.00
CA ARG A 120 27.67 5.35 -9.33
C ARG A 120 26.91 4.77 -8.17
N ASP A 121 26.79 5.56 -7.10
CA ASP A 121 26.28 5.10 -5.82
C ASP A 121 24.77 5.31 -5.71
N PRO A 122 23.97 4.22 -5.77
CA PRO A 122 22.51 4.31 -5.68
C PRO A 122 22.03 4.77 -4.30
N VAL A 123 22.83 4.60 -3.23
CA VAL A 123 22.48 5.08 -1.88
C VAL A 123 22.50 6.60 -1.82
N GLN A 124 23.49 7.25 -2.45
CA GLN A 124 23.57 8.71 -2.50
C GLN A 124 22.35 9.31 -3.21
N LEU A 125 21.96 8.72 -4.35
CA LEU A 125 20.76 9.17 -5.06
C LEU A 125 19.48 8.87 -4.26
N SER A 126 19.39 7.70 -3.61
CA SER A 126 18.25 7.37 -2.74
C SER A 126 18.07 8.41 -1.64
N ALA A 127 19.12 8.82 -0.97
CA ALA A 127 19.06 9.83 0.08
C ALA A 127 18.48 11.16 -0.42
N THR A 128 18.88 11.58 -1.63
CA THR A 128 18.33 12.79 -2.28
C THR A 128 16.85 12.59 -2.61
N LEU A 129 16.51 11.50 -3.29
CA LEU A 129 15.13 11.21 -3.70
C LEU A 129 14.19 11.09 -2.48
N LEU A 130 14.61 10.41 -1.40
CA LEU A 130 13.82 10.28 -0.19
C LEU A 130 13.51 11.64 0.45
N ASN A 131 14.48 12.55 0.53
CA ASN A 131 14.23 13.90 1.02
C ASN A 131 13.24 14.67 0.15
N GLU A 132 13.38 14.60 -1.17
CA GLU A 132 12.46 15.25 -2.10
C GLU A 132 11.05 14.66 -2.03
N LEU A 133 10.92 13.34 -1.81
CA LEU A 133 9.62 12.68 -1.63
C LEU A 133 8.90 13.15 -0.36
N TYR A 134 9.60 13.29 0.77
CA TYR A 134 8.99 13.85 1.97
C TYR A 134 8.58 15.32 1.77
N ALA A 135 9.43 16.13 1.13
CA ALA A 135 9.10 17.50 0.77
C ALA A 135 7.91 17.58 -0.22
N LEU A 136 7.79 16.60 -1.13
CA LEU A 136 6.64 16.48 -2.01
C LEU A 136 5.35 16.31 -1.19
N ALA A 137 5.31 15.39 -0.23
CA ALA A 137 4.12 15.15 0.59
C ALA A 137 3.69 16.43 1.35
N GLU A 138 4.63 17.20 1.88
CA GLU A 138 4.34 18.46 2.57
C GLU A 138 3.63 19.48 1.66
N ARG A 139 3.93 19.51 0.36
CA ARG A 139 3.28 20.41 -0.61
C ARG A 139 1.79 20.11 -0.82
N TYR A 140 1.37 18.88 -0.54
CA TYR A 140 -0.03 18.44 -0.65
C TYR A 140 -0.83 18.59 0.66
N GLY A 141 -0.23 19.22 1.68
CA GLY A 141 -0.89 19.63 2.90
C GLY A 141 -1.06 18.53 3.95
N GLU A 142 -1.81 18.85 5.00
CA GLU A 142 -1.93 18.01 6.21
C GLU A 142 -2.59 16.64 5.99
N HIS A 143 -3.33 16.48 4.90
CA HIS A 143 -4.03 15.23 4.58
C HIS A 143 -3.19 14.27 3.73
N ALA A 144 -2.14 14.73 3.10
CA ALA A 144 -1.23 13.88 2.35
C ALA A 144 -0.45 12.94 3.30
N ARG A 145 -0.22 11.73 2.85
CA ARG A 145 0.65 10.77 3.53
C ARG A 145 1.64 10.20 2.52
N LEU A 146 2.87 10.11 2.96
CA LEU A 146 3.93 9.41 2.26
C LEU A 146 4.68 8.55 3.27
N THR A 147 4.87 7.28 2.96
CA THR A 147 5.60 6.35 3.80
C THR A 147 6.60 5.58 2.98
N ILE A 148 7.82 5.48 3.49
CA ILE A 148 8.85 4.55 3.01
C ILE A 148 8.90 3.41 4.03
N GLY A 149 8.22 2.30 3.73
CA GLY A 149 8.02 1.21 4.69
C GLY A 149 9.15 0.18 4.71
N ASP A 150 9.87 0.03 3.60
CA ASP A 150 11.01 -0.90 3.45
C ASP A 150 12.10 -0.23 2.62
N ILE A 151 13.36 -0.50 2.94
CA ILE A 151 14.53 -0.04 2.20
C ILE A 151 15.65 -1.08 2.28
N LYS A 152 16.20 -1.46 1.13
CA LYS A 152 17.26 -2.46 1.01
C LYS A 152 18.37 -1.98 0.10
N ALA A 153 19.62 -2.12 0.54
CA ALA A 153 20.80 -1.91 -0.28
C ALA A 153 21.48 -3.25 -0.56
N LEU A 154 21.74 -3.56 -1.83
CA LEU A 154 22.31 -4.84 -2.23
C LEU A 154 23.71 -4.66 -2.84
N PRO A 155 24.68 -5.52 -2.48
CA PRO A 155 24.61 -6.72 -1.66
C PRO A 155 24.65 -6.48 -0.13
N GLY A 156 24.74 -5.27 0.36
CA GLY A 156 24.71 -4.97 1.79
C GLY A 156 26.04 -5.22 2.54
N ALA A 157 27.17 -5.14 1.85
CA ALA A 157 28.48 -5.30 2.42
C ALA A 157 29.12 -3.95 2.82
N ARG A 158 29.76 -3.89 4.00
CA ARG A 158 30.29 -2.62 4.56
C ARG A 158 31.39 -1.96 3.73
N ASN A 159 32.18 -2.75 3.01
CA ASN A 159 33.31 -2.30 2.22
C ASN A 159 33.03 -2.20 0.72
N THR A 160 31.76 -2.18 0.34
CA THR A 160 31.32 -2.24 -1.05
C THR A 160 30.23 -1.18 -1.29
N VAL A 161 30.40 -0.36 -2.31
CA VAL A 161 29.32 0.49 -2.82
C VAL A 161 28.25 -0.42 -3.39
N PRO A 162 26.98 -0.30 -2.98
CA PRO A 162 25.91 -1.16 -3.51
C PRO A 162 25.72 -1.03 -5.02
N SER A 163 25.26 -2.09 -5.64
CA SER A 163 24.80 -2.05 -7.05
C SER A 163 23.36 -1.59 -7.16
N GLN A 164 22.59 -1.71 -6.08
CA GLN A 164 21.16 -1.47 -6.11
C GLN A 164 20.62 -1.04 -4.76
N VAL A 165 19.67 -0.11 -4.78
CA VAL A 165 18.79 0.21 -3.65
C VAL A 165 17.34 -0.01 -4.09
N ILE A 166 16.56 -0.70 -3.26
CA ILE A 166 15.12 -0.92 -3.46
C ILE A 166 14.41 -0.36 -2.25
N PHE A 167 13.35 0.40 -2.47
CA PHE A 167 12.48 0.86 -1.39
C PHE A 167 11.01 0.95 -1.83
N SER A 168 10.11 0.75 -0.86
CA SER A 168 8.67 0.90 -1.06
C SER A 168 8.22 2.33 -0.83
N VAL A 169 7.22 2.77 -1.59
CA VAL A 169 6.55 4.07 -1.44
C VAL A 169 5.05 3.84 -1.31
N ASP A 170 4.45 4.40 -0.27
CA ASP A 170 3.01 4.44 -0.06
C ASP A 170 2.57 5.92 -0.09
N LEU A 171 1.80 6.29 -1.11
CA LEU A 171 1.19 7.62 -1.26
C LEU A 171 -0.29 7.54 -0.94
N ARG A 172 -0.79 8.44 -0.07
CA ARG A 172 -2.22 8.50 0.26
C ARG A 172 -2.72 9.93 0.30
N HIS A 173 -3.98 10.10 -0.17
CA HIS A 173 -4.71 11.36 -0.03
C HIS A 173 -6.23 11.11 -0.06
N PRO A 174 -7.05 11.83 0.77
CA PRO A 174 -8.51 11.66 0.75
C PRO A 174 -9.18 12.21 -0.52
N GLU A 175 -8.57 13.19 -1.18
CA GLU A 175 -9.07 13.75 -2.43
C GLU A 175 -8.37 13.09 -3.62
N GLN A 176 -9.14 12.45 -4.51
CA GLN A 176 -8.62 11.68 -5.64
C GLN A 176 -7.74 12.50 -6.57
N ASN A 177 -8.16 13.72 -6.93
CA ASN A 177 -7.40 14.60 -7.79
C ASN A 177 -6.04 15.02 -7.20
N GLN A 178 -5.96 15.13 -5.87
CA GLN A 178 -4.69 15.42 -5.18
C GLN A 178 -3.78 14.19 -5.18
N LEU A 179 -4.32 12.98 -4.97
CA LEU A 179 -3.55 11.75 -5.08
C LEU A 179 -2.97 11.56 -6.49
N GLU A 180 -3.76 11.84 -7.52
CA GLU A 180 -3.33 11.77 -8.92
C GLU A 180 -2.21 12.78 -9.21
N ALA A 181 -2.37 14.03 -8.76
CA ALA A 181 -1.34 15.06 -8.91
C ALA A 181 -0.05 14.70 -8.14
N MET A 182 -0.18 14.23 -6.89
CA MET A 182 0.93 13.77 -6.07
C MET A 182 1.68 12.59 -6.73
N THR A 183 0.94 11.67 -7.36
CA THR A 183 1.50 10.55 -8.10
C THR A 183 2.25 11.02 -9.36
N ALA A 184 1.70 11.97 -10.09
CA ALA A 184 2.37 12.55 -11.25
C ALA A 184 3.68 13.26 -10.87
N ASP A 185 3.67 14.04 -9.80
CA ASP A 185 4.87 14.70 -9.27
C ASP A 185 5.91 13.70 -8.75
N PHE A 186 5.48 12.58 -8.14
CA PHE A 186 6.36 11.48 -7.76
C PHE A 186 7.11 10.90 -8.97
N TYR A 187 6.40 10.59 -10.05
CA TYR A 187 7.05 10.10 -11.28
C TYR A 187 7.99 11.15 -11.88
N ALA A 188 7.58 12.43 -11.88
CA ALA A 188 8.42 13.51 -12.38
C ALA A 188 9.73 13.65 -11.58
N LEU A 189 9.68 13.54 -10.26
CA LEU A 189 10.88 13.54 -9.41
C LEU A 189 11.80 12.37 -9.72
N CYS A 190 11.26 11.15 -9.87
CA CYS A 190 12.05 9.98 -10.25
C CYS A 190 12.74 10.19 -11.61
N GLN A 191 12.07 10.80 -12.58
CA GLN A 191 12.65 11.09 -13.89
C GLN A 191 13.71 12.20 -13.87
N GLN A 192 13.52 13.23 -13.06
CA GLN A 192 14.43 14.39 -12.99
C GLN A 192 15.76 14.05 -12.29
N LEU A 193 15.73 13.12 -11.35
CA LEU A 193 16.90 12.75 -10.55
C LEU A 193 17.78 11.67 -11.17
N THR A 194 17.43 11.15 -12.35
CA THR A 194 18.29 10.22 -13.08
C THR A 194 19.56 10.91 -13.52
N GLY A 195 20.69 10.46 -13.01
CA GLY A 195 22.04 10.92 -13.44
C GLY A 195 22.80 9.73 -14.04
N ASP A 196 23.97 9.38 -13.45
CA ASP A 196 24.77 8.21 -13.83
C ASP A 196 24.20 6.88 -13.34
N VAL A 197 23.03 6.89 -12.71
CA VAL A 197 22.29 5.73 -12.19
C VAL A 197 20.88 5.72 -12.79
N SER A 198 20.27 4.55 -12.93
CA SER A 198 18.89 4.41 -13.40
C SER A 198 17.92 4.26 -12.24
N ILE A 199 16.71 4.78 -12.43
CA ILE A 199 15.58 4.62 -11.50
C ILE A 199 14.47 3.91 -12.25
N ASP A 200 14.05 2.76 -11.73
CA ASP A 200 12.88 2.02 -12.18
C ASP A 200 11.78 2.11 -11.12
N VAL A 201 10.55 2.36 -11.57
CA VAL A 201 9.38 2.45 -10.70
C VAL A 201 8.34 1.44 -11.17
N SER A 202 7.94 0.53 -10.28
CA SER A 202 6.83 -0.39 -10.50
C SER A 202 5.65 -0.05 -9.61
N SER A 203 4.46 0.03 -10.22
CA SER A 203 3.21 0.16 -9.48
C SER A 203 2.82 -1.21 -8.91
N VAL A 204 2.61 -1.27 -7.61
CA VAL A 204 2.26 -2.50 -6.88
C VAL A 204 0.77 -2.57 -6.63
N TRP A 205 0.16 -1.45 -6.22
CA TRP A 205 -1.25 -1.37 -5.87
C TRP A 205 -1.79 0.05 -6.07
N CYS A 206 -3.02 0.16 -6.54
CA CYS A 206 -3.75 1.43 -6.64
C CYS A 206 -5.17 1.23 -6.14
N SER A 207 -5.61 2.09 -5.24
CA SER A 207 -6.99 2.14 -4.76
C SER A 207 -7.48 3.58 -4.77
N PRO A 208 -8.59 3.89 -5.46
CA PRO A 208 -9.12 5.24 -5.48
C PRO A 208 -9.69 5.65 -4.13
N SER A 209 -9.77 6.95 -3.87
CA SER A 209 -10.49 7.47 -2.72
C SER A 209 -11.98 7.24 -2.86
N VAL A 210 -12.64 6.92 -1.75
CA VAL A 210 -14.09 6.69 -1.72
C VAL A 210 -14.73 7.63 -0.71
N ARG A 211 -15.76 8.36 -1.14
CA ARG A 211 -16.63 9.13 -0.22
C ARG A 211 -17.86 8.31 0.12
N PHE A 212 -18.19 8.25 1.40
CA PHE A 212 -19.37 7.53 1.87
C PHE A 212 -20.65 8.31 1.55
N ASN A 213 -21.76 7.58 1.52
CA ASN A 213 -23.06 8.18 1.25
C ASN A 213 -23.45 9.15 2.39
N THR A 214 -23.78 10.40 2.04
CA THR A 214 -24.11 11.45 3.01
C THR A 214 -25.28 11.07 3.93
N ARG A 215 -26.27 10.32 3.44
CA ARG A 215 -27.39 9.83 4.27
C ARG A 215 -26.99 8.80 5.32
N CYS A 216 -25.82 8.18 5.18
CA CYS A 216 -25.26 7.27 6.19
C CYS A 216 -24.37 8.01 7.18
N ILE A 217 -23.92 9.22 6.84
CA ILE A 217 -23.04 10.07 7.67
C ILE A 217 -23.89 10.98 8.59
N GLU A 218 -25.05 11.48 8.11
CA GLU A 218 -26.01 12.32 8.83
C GLU A 218 -26.92 11.50 9.76
#